data_cf1331e744940840802147ccc75436d4
#
_entry.id   cf1331e744940840802147ccc75436d4
#
_cell.length_a   1.000
_cell.length_b   1.000
_cell.length_c   1.000
_cell.angle_alpha   90.00
_cell.angle_beta   90.00
_cell.angle_gamma   90.00
#
_symmetry.space_group_name_H-M   'P 1'
#
loop_
_entity.id
_entity.type
_entity.pdbx_description
1 polymer ?
#
loop_
_entity_poly.entity_id
_entity_poly.type
_entity_poly.pdbx_seq_one_letter_code
_entity_poly.pdbx_strand_id
1 'polypeptide(L)'
;ADAVAAARRAAHYAIPVQKSTFAPVQFAQDAITFEVWLDTQGLTDAHLRWYLDYCCRDDYGAGIASVSAWAGLHYFASRHGFAAPSEGGGDAAGLLTWPEGNGWLSQRLAAPLEGRLRAGRVVGRIEHGRHGVSVDALDVASGRLERWQARQAIVALPAWVAARVIESPPEALRQRAASPRAAG
;
A
#
# COMPACT_ATOMS: atom_id res chain seq x y z
N ALA A 1 17.07 -2.98 -31.07
CA ALA A 1 16.24 -4.09 -30.53
C ALA A 1 16.15 -4.01 -28.97
N ASP A 2 17.28 -3.76 -28.30
CA ASP A 2 17.34 -3.81 -26.82
C ASP A 2 16.62 -2.67 -26.13
N ALA A 3 16.64 -1.45 -26.66
CA ALA A 3 15.92 -0.32 -26.07
C ALA A 3 14.39 -0.48 -26.15
N VAL A 4 13.88 -1.06 -27.25
CA VAL A 4 12.45 -1.35 -27.40
C VAL A 4 12.03 -2.50 -26.47
N ALA A 5 12.87 -3.51 -26.30
CA ALA A 5 12.62 -4.59 -25.37
C ALA A 5 12.68 -4.12 -23.90
N ALA A 6 13.59 -3.21 -23.57
CA ALA A 6 13.66 -2.58 -22.24
C ALA A 6 12.44 -1.68 -21.96
N ALA A 7 12.03 -0.87 -22.94
CA ALA A 7 10.82 -0.03 -22.82
C ALA A 7 9.56 -0.88 -22.68
N ARG A 8 9.46 -2.02 -23.40
CA ARG A 8 8.34 -2.96 -23.23
C ARG A 8 8.35 -3.63 -21.86
N ARG A 9 9.52 -4.03 -21.33
CA ARG A 9 9.63 -4.57 -19.96
C ARG A 9 9.24 -3.54 -18.89
N ALA A 10 9.70 -2.29 -19.05
CA ALA A 10 9.31 -1.19 -18.17
C ALA A 10 7.79 -0.92 -18.18
N ALA A 11 7.13 -1.13 -19.32
CA ALA A 11 5.67 -1.00 -19.42
C ALA A 11 4.91 -2.16 -18.76
N HIS A 12 5.53 -3.34 -18.59
CA HIS A 12 4.90 -4.49 -17.89
C HIS A 12 4.91 -4.34 -16.38
N TYR A 13 5.90 -3.63 -15.83
CA TYR A 13 6.10 -3.47 -14.38
C TYR A 13 6.40 -2.00 -14.05
N ALA A 14 5.39 -1.14 -14.24
CA ALA A 14 5.57 0.30 -14.06
C ALA A 14 5.35 0.75 -12.61
N ILE A 15 5.99 1.86 -12.23
CA ILE A 15 5.63 2.67 -11.06
C ILE A 15 5.11 4.01 -11.57
N PRO A 16 3.90 4.43 -11.17
CA PRO A 16 2.93 3.71 -10.35
C PRO A 16 2.28 2.53 -11.10
N VAL A 17 1.85 1.51 -10.38
CA VAL A 17 1.38 0.21 -10.88
C VAL A 17 0.28 0.31 -11.95
N GLN A 18 -0.60 1.29 -11.85
CA GLN A 18 -1.69 1.51 -12.83
C GLN A 18 -1.20 1.92 -14.23
N LYS A 19 0.08 2.23 -14.39
CA LYS A 19 0.72 2.45 -15.68
C LYS A 19 1.23 1.17 -16.32
N SER A 20 1.19 0.05 -15.60
CA SER A 20 1.56 -1.25 -16.13
C SER A 20 0.56 -1.70 -17.18
N THR A 21 1.03 -2.42 -18.20
CA THR A 21 0.14 -3.07 -19.16
C THR A 21 -0.48 -4.32 -18.53
N PHE A 22 -1.67 -4.69 -18.99
CA PHE A 22 -2.36 -5.91 -18.55
C PHE A 22 -2.46 -6.86 -19.74
N ALA A 23 -1.43 -7.67 -19.94
CA ALA A 23 -1.36 -8.70 -20.98
C ALA A 23 -1.70 -10.08 -20.39
N PRO A 24 -2.10 -11.06 -21.21
CA PRO A 24 -2.41 -12.42 -20.73
C PRO A 24 -1.31 -13.07 -19.87
N VAL A 25 -0.04 -12.79 -20.17
CA VAL A 25 1.09 -13.29 -19.36
C VAL A 25 1.09 -12.74 -17.94
N GLN A 26 0.66 -11.50 -17.72
CA GLN A 26 0.58 -10.89 -16.40
C GLN A 26 -0.56 -11.48 -15.58
N PHE A 27 -1.70 -11.75 -16.21
CA PHE A 27 -2.80 -12.46 -15.57
C PHE A 27 -2.40 -13.89 -15.18
N ALA A 28 -1.64 -14.58 -16.02
CA ALA A 28 -1.13 -15.90 -15.70
C ALA A 28 -0.15 -15.87 -14.51
N GLN A 29 0.70 -14.87 -14.44
CA GLN A 29 1.60 -14.64 -13.30
C GLN A 29 0.84 -14.25 -12.03
N ASP A 30 -0.24 -13.49 -12.14
CA ASP A 30 -1.06 -13.10 -10.98
C ASP A 30 -1.92 -14.24 -10.44
N ALA A 31 -2.17 -15.26 -11.27
CA ALA A 31 -2.96 -16.42 -10.90
C ALA A 31 -2.22 -17.44 -10.01
N ILE A 32 -0.90 -17.37 -9.93
CA ILE A 32 -0.06 -18.27 -9.12
C ILE A 32 0.71 -17.49 -8.05
N THR A 33 1.13 -18.17 -6.98
CA THR A 33 1.97 -17.55 -5.96
C THR A 33 3.40 -17.37 -6.46
N PHE A 34 4.13 -16.44 -5.87
CA PHE A 34 5.53 -16.20 -6.21
C PHE A 34 6.39 -17.43 -5.88
N GLU A 35 6.06 -18.15 -4.81
CA GLU A 35 6.72 -19.41 -4.46
C GLU A 35 6.57 -20.46 -5.57
N VAL A 36 5.35 -20.68 -6.08
CA VAL A 36 5.10 -21.61 -7.19
C VAL A 36 5.85 -21.19 -8.45
N TRP A 37 5.90 -19.90 -8.74
CA TRP A 37 6.68 -19.39 -9.87
C TRP A 37 8.17 -19.66 -9.71
N LEU A 38 8.74 -19.41 -8.51
CA LEU A 38 10.16 -19.70 -8.20
C LEU A 38 10.48 -21.19 -8.39
N ASP A 39 9.56 -22.07 -8.00
CA ASP A 39 9.69 -23.53 -8.21
C ASP A 39 9.77 -23.86 -9.70
N THR A 40 8.88 -23.27 -10.51
CA THR A 40 8.89 -23.51 -11.97
C THR A 40 10.15 -22.99 -12.66
N GLN A 41 10.83 -21.99 -12.08
CA GLN A 41 12.10 -21.48 -12.57
C GLN A 41 13.32 -22.23 -12.03
N GLY A 42 13.11 -23.24 -11.14
CA GLY A 42 14.21 -23.96 -10.49
C GLY A 42 15.03 -23.12 -9.51
N LEU A 43 14.48 -22.01 -9.01
CA LEU A 43 15.14 -21.12 -8.06
C LEU A 43 14.93 -21.65 -6.64
N THR A 44 15.80 -22.58 -6.21
CA THR A 44 15.67 -23.34 -4.95
C THR A 44 16.62 -22.87 -3.84
N ASP A 45 17.52 -21.94 -4.11
CA ASP A 45 18.48 -21.45 -3.11
C ASP A 45 17.76 -20.84 -1.90
N ALA A 46 18.07 -21.32 -0.70
CA ALA A 46 17.37 -20.94 0.53
C ALA A 46 17.61 -19.47 0.92
N HIS A 47 18.80 -18.92 0.68
CA HIS A 47 19.09 -17.52 0.99
C HIS A 47 18.39 -16.58 0.03
N LEU A 48 18.35 -16.93 -1.27
CA LEU A 48 17.58 -16.19 -2.26
C LEU A 48 16.10 -16.18 -1.88
N ARG A 49 15.52 -17.33 -1.55
CA ARG A 49 14.09 -17.42 -1.18
C ARG A 49 13.77 -16.65 0.09
N TRP A 50 14.64 -16.72 1.10
CA TRP A 50 14.49 -15.91 2.30
C TRP A 50 14.48 -14.41 1.96
N TYR A 51 15.39 -13.95 1.10
CA TYR A 51 15.45 -12.55 0.70
C TYR A 51 14.22 -12.11 -0.09
N LEU A 52 13.75 -12.94 -1.04
CA LEU A 52 12.53 -12.66 -1.80
C LEU A 52 11.28 -12.65 -0.92
N ASP A 53 11.20 -13.54 0.07
CA ASP A 53 10.12 -13.57 1.05
C ASP A 53 10.14 -12.30 1.93
N TYR A 54 11.32 -11.87 2.37
CA TYR A 54 11.50 -10.62 3.09
C TYR A 54 10.99 -9.42 2.27
N CYS A 55 11.38 -9.30 1.01
CA CYS A 55 10.95 -8.21 0.13
C CYS A 55 9.42 -8.20 -0.07
N CYS A 56 8.80 -9.37 -0.19
CA CYS A 56 7.35 -9.48 -0.29
C CYS A 56 6.65 -9.05 1.00
N ARG A 57 7.19 -9.40 2.16
CA ARG A 57 6.64 -8.96 3.46
C ARG A 57 6.76 -7.47 3.65
N ASP A 58 7.85 -6.88 3.21
CA ASP A 58 8.10 -5.44 3.31
C ASP A 58 7.10 -4.63 2.47
N ASP A 59 6.91 -4.97 1.19
CA ASP A 59 6.03 -4.23 0.28
C ASP A 59 4.54 -4.61 0.39
N TYR A 60 4.25 -5.90 0.68
CA TYR A 60 2.88 -6.43 0.56
C TYR A 60 2.31 -6.98 1.87
N GLY A 61 3.06 -6.97 2.97
CA GLY A 61 2.63 -7.53 4.25
C GLY A 61 2.45 -9.05 4.26
N ALA A 62 2.88 -9.76 3.20
CA ALA A 62 2.71 -11.22 3.06
C ALA A 62 3.91 -11.84 2.36
N GLY A 63 4.27 -13.08 2.69
CA GLY A 63 5.39 -13.81 2.11
C GLY A 63 5.10 -14.40 0.72
N ILE A 64 6.14 -15.01 0.11
CA ILE A 64 6.10 -15.58 -1.24
C ILE A 64 5.00 -16.64 -1.45
N ALA A 65 4.60 -17.34 -0.39
CA ALA A 65 3.53 -18.34 -0.43
C ALA A 65 2.11 -17.74 -0.62
N SER A 66 1.96 -16.43 -0.43
CA SER A 66 0.67 -15.73 -0.52
C SER A 66 0.66 -14.60 -1.55
N VAL A 67 1.81 -14.00 -1.83
CA VAL A 67 1.95 -12.94 -2.83
C VAL A 67 1.95 -13.56 -4.22
N SER A 68 1.25 -12.92 -5.19
CA SER A 68 1.24 -13.40 -6.57
C SER A 68 2.61 -13.29 -7.22
N ALA A 69 2.88 -14.14 -8.21
CA ALA A 69 4.14 -14.08 -8.97
C ALA A 69 4.30 -12.73 -9.67
N TRP A 70 3.21 -12.15 -10.19
CA TRP A 70 3.27 -10.83 -10.81
C TRP A 70 3.73 -9.76 -9.82
N ALA A 71 3.18 -9.74 -8.61
CA ALA A 71 3.55 -8.77 -7.57
C ALA A 71 5.01 -8.95 -7.12
N GLY A 72 5.44 -10.18 -6.87
CA GLY A 72 6.83 -10.49 -6.52
C GLY A 72 7.82 -10.06 -7.59
N LEU A 73 7.51 -10.30 -8.87
CA LEU A 73 8.32 -9.84 -9.99
C LEU A 73 8.28 -8.32 -10.14
N HIS A 74 7.12 -7.69 -9.93
CA HIS A 74 6.96 -6.24 -9.99
C HIS A 74 7.88 -5.52 -9.00
N TYR A 75 8.06 -6.06 -7.79
CA TYR A 75 8.96 -5.47 -6.80
C TYR A 75 10.35 -5.17 -7.38
N PHE A 76 10.93 -6.14 -8.10
CA PHE A 76 12.27 -6.00 -8.67
C PHE A 76 12.27 -5.30 -10.03
N ALA A 77 11.37 -5.70 -10.92
CA ALA A 77 11.36 -5.24 -12.31
C ALA A 77 10.98 -3.75 -12.42
N SER A 78 10.10 -3.24 -11.57
CA SER A 78 9.70 -1.83 -11.55
C SER A 78 10.80 -0.90 -11.02
N ARG A 79 11.76 -1.44 -10.27
CA ARG A 79 12.93 -0.74 -9.72
C ARG A 79 14.19 -0.94 -10.55
N HIS A 80 14.03 -1.28 -11.84
CA HIS A 80 15.12 -1.51 -12.82
C HIS A 80 16.04 -2.71 -12.51
N GLY A 81 15.57 -3.63 -11.65
CA GLY A 81 16.32 -4.82 -11.28
C GLY A 81 17.47 -4.54 -10.29
N PHE A 82 18.21 -5.59 -9.97
CA PHE A 82 19.43 -5.47 -9.20
C PHE A 82 20.59 -5.13 -10.12
N ALA A 83 21.08 -3.89 -10.05
CA ALA A 83 22.44 -3.58 -10.48
C ALA A 83 23.34 -3.70 -9.25
N ALA A 84 24.43 -4.46 -9.37
CA ALA A 84 25.46 -4.43 -8.33
C ALA A 84 26.01 -2.99 -8.20
N PRO A 85 26.34 -2.51 -6.99
CA PRO A 85 26.79 -1.13 -6.77
C PRO A 85 28.03 -0.71 -7.58
N SER A 86 28.71 -1.65 -8.23
CA SER A 86 29.95 -1.43 -8.98
C SER A 86 29.76 -1.29 -10.50
N GLU A 87 28.61 -1.58 -11.05
CA GLU A 87 28.38 -1.51 -12.49
C GLU A 87 27.69 -0.21 -12.87
N GLY A 88 28.52 0.81 -13.06
CA GLY A 88 28.22 2.01 -13.84
C GLY A 88 26.91 2.70 -13.55
N GLY A 89 26.92 3.69 -12.65
CA GLY A 89 26.13 4.91 -12.74
C GLY A 89 24.65 4.79 -13.05
N GLY A 90 24.04 3.66 -12.79
CA GLY A 90 22.58 3.53 -12.83
C GLY A 90 22.02 4.25 -11.61
N ASP A 91 21.28 5.26 -11.86
CA ASP A 91 20.52 6.12 -10.98
C ASP A 91 20.25 5.55 -9.57
N ALA A 92 21.23 5.62 -8.68
CA ALA A 92 20.95 5.88 -7.28
C ALA A 92 20.31 7.29 -7.14
N ALA A 93 20.12 7.97 -8.26
CA ALA A 93 19.43 9.22 -8.42
C ALA A 93 17.94 8.98 -8.25
N GLY A 94 17.41 9.18 -7.07
CA GLY A 94 15.99 9.32 -7.00
C GLY A 94 15.29 8.89 -5.73
N LEU A 95 15.95 8.35 -4.74
CA LEU A 95 15.36 8.26 -3.41
C LEU A 95 15.36 9.67 -2.82
N LEU A 96 14.21 10.34 -2.97
CA LEU A 96 13.99 11.61 -2.30
C LEU A 96 13.87 11.35 -0.80
N THR A 97 14.92 11.66 -0.07
CA THR A 97 14.98 11.55 1.38
C THR A 97 15.40 12.86 2.01
N TRP A 98 15.09 13.03 3.28
CA TRP A 98 15.53 14.18 4.09
C TRP A 98 15.90 13.70 5.50
N PRO A 99 16.83 14.41 6.16
CA PRO A 99 17.38 13.95 7.44
C PRO A 99 16.33 13.77 8.54
N GLU A 100 15.24 14.55 8.50
CA GLU A 100 14.17 14.51 9.49
C GLU A 100 13.18 13.36 9.26
N GLY A 101 13.34 12.60 8.16
CA GLY A 101 12.44 11.52 7.79
C GLY A 101 11.02 11.98 7.39
N ASN A 102 10.11 11.03 7.26
CA ASN A 102 8.74 11.31 6.80
C ASN A 102 7.93 12.17 7.76
N GLY A 103 8.32 12.26 9.04
CA GLY A 103 7.71 13.16 10.02
C GLY A 103 7.79 14.64 9.61
N TRP A 104 8.87 15.03 8.98
CA TRP A 104 9.02 16.38 8.43
C TRP A 104 7.93 16.70 7.40
N LEU A 105 7.66 15.78 6.47
CA LEU A 105 6.61 15.98 5.47
C LEU A 105 5.23 16.12 6.12
N SER A 106 4.93 15.25 7.09
CA SER A 106 3.67 15.32 7.85
C SER A 106 3.51 16.64 8.57
N GLN A 107 4.56 17.15 9.19
CA GLN A 107 4.56 18.46 9.85
C GLN A 107 4.34 19.62 8.85
N ARG A 108 4.98 19.56 7.68
CA ARG A 108 4.79 20.57 6.62
C ARG A 108 3.36 20.58 6.09
N LEU A 109 2.75 19.40 5.91
CA LEU A 109 1.35 19.29 5.51
C LEU A 109 0.38 19.73 6.61
N ALA A 110 0.74 19.57 7.87
CA ALA A 110 -0.08 19.94 9.01
C ALA A 110 -0.03 21.44 9.32
N ALA A 111 1.10 22.10 9.10
CA ALA A 111 1.32 23.50 9.47
C ALA A 111 0.22 24.48 8.97
N PRO A 112 -0.24 24.46 7.71
CA PRO A 112 -1.32 25.33 7.25
C PRO A 112 -2.70 24.96 7.83
N LEU A 113 -2.82 23.82 8.52
CA LEU A 113 -4.05 23.34 9.13
C LEU A 113 -4.09 23.58 10.65
N GLU A 114 -3.14 24.35 11.18
CA GLU A 114 -3.08 24.69 12.59
C GLU A 114 -4.42 25.26 13.09
N GLY A 115 -4.88 24.78 14.26
CA GLY A 115 -6.21 25.09 14.78
C GLY A 115 -7.38 24.27 14.19
N ARG A 116 -7.18 23.57 13.08
CA ARG A 116 -8.17 22.63 12.49
C ARG A 116 -7.89 21.18 12.82
N LEU A 117 -6.65 20.84 13.21
CA LEU A 117 -6.26 19.50 13.63
C LEU A 117 -6.73 19.23 15.07
N ARG A 118 -7.30 18.06 15.28
CA ARG A 118 -7.76 17.57 16.58
C ARG A 118 -7.11 16.24 16.87
N ALA A 119 -5.83 16.26 17.22
CA ALA A 119 -5.12 15.06 17.65
C ALA A 119 -5.67 14.55 19.00
N GLY A 120 -5.36 13.29 19.34
CA GLY A 120 -5.79 12.67 20.59
C GLY A 120 -7.29 12.34 20.66
N ARG A 121 -7.96 12.23 19.49
CA ARG A 121 -9.35 11.79 19.37
C ARG A 121 -9.42 10.41 18.77
N VAL A 122 -10.05 9.49 19.49
CA VAL A 122 -10.32 8.14 19.01
C VAL A 122 -11.76 8.09 18.50
N VAL A 123 -11.89 7.96 17.17
CA VAL A 123 -13.20 7.85 16.53
C VAL A 123 -13.77 6.46 16.78
N GLY A 124 -14.94 6.40 17.40
CA GLY A 124 -15.66 5.16 17.70
C GLY A 124 -16.86 4.90 16.79
N ARG A 125 -17.48 5.94 16.23
CA ARG A 125 -18.67 5.82 15.39
C ARG A 125 -18.73 6.90 14.34
N ILE A 126 -19.11 6.53 13.12
CA ILE A 126 -19.41 7.43 12.02
C ILE A 126 -20.78 7.05 11.47
N GLU A 127 -21.72 7.99 11.50
CA GLU A 127 -23.08 7.80 11.02
C GLU A 127 -23.38 8.77 9.87
N HIS A 128 -23.85 8.24 8.74
CA HIS A 128 -24.34 9.04 7.62
C HIS A 128 -25.85 9.17 7.68
N GLY A 129 -26.34 10.39 7.85
CA GLY A 129 -27.76 10.71 7.91
C GLY A 129 -28.21 11.57 6.71
N ARG A 130 -29.51 11.91 6.69
CA ARG A 130 -30.10 12.73 5.60
C ARG A 130 -29.50 14.13 5.48
N HIS A 131 -28.94 14.67 6.53
CA HIS A 131 -28.44 16.05 6.59
C HIS A 131 -26.93 16.15 6.71
N GLY A 132 -26.20 15.04 6.60
CA GLY A 132 -24.75 15.02 6.71
C GLY A 132 -24.23 13.82 7.49
N VAL A 133 -23.07 13.99 8.07
CA VAL A 133 -22.34 12.95 8.79
C VAL A 133 -22.15 13.37 10.24
N SER A 134 -22.41 12.45 11.18
CA SER A 134 -22.07 12.59 12.59
C SER A 134 -20.88 11.68 12.90
N VAL A 135 -19.91 12.20 13.67
CA VAL A 135 -18.72 11.46 14.10
C VAL A 135 -18.65 11.55 15.63
N ASP A 136 -18.67 10.41 16.30
CA ASP A 136 -18.47 10.32 17.75
C ASP A 136 -17.03 9.93 18.02
N ALA A 137 -16.35 10.72 18.85
CA ALA A 137 -14.96 10.53 19.20
C ALA A 137 -14.74 10.70 20.71
N LEU A 138 -13.82 9.91 21.25
CA LEU A 138 -13.33 10.05 22.62
C LEU A 138 -12.09 10.98 22.62
N ASP A 139 -12.14 12.06 23.38
CA ASP A 139 -10.95 12.81 23.73
C ASP A 139 -10.17 12.01 24.79
N VAL A 140 -9.01 11.49 24.39
CA VAL A 140 -8.18 10.63 25.24
C VAL A 140 -7.66 11.37 26.48
N ALA A 141 -7.37 12.66 26.36
CA ALA A 141 -6.84 13.45 27.47
C ALA A 141 -7.87 13.72 28.58
N SER A 142 -9.10 14.01 28.19
CA SER A 142 -10.17 14.37 29.16
C SER A 142 -11.12 13.21 29.47
N GLY A 143 -11.08 12.13 28.69
CA GLY A 143 -12.05 11.01 28.78
C GLY A 143 -13.48 11.38 28.33
N ARG A 144 -13.67 12.53 27.67
CA ARG A 144 -14.99 13.01 27.27
C ARG A 144 -15.34 12.54 25.87
N LEU A 145 -16.62 12.20 25.66
CA LEU A 145 -17.16 11.95 24.33
C LEU A 145 -17.51 13.29 23.67
N GLU A 146 -17.09 13.43 22.42
CA GLU A 146 -17.37 14.55 21.54
C GLU A 146 -18.17 14.07 20.33
N ARG A 147 -19.17 14.87 19.89
CA ARG A 147 -19.89 14.64 18.65
C ARG A 147 -19.60 15.77 17.67
N TRP A 148 -19.12 15.39 16.50
CA TRP A 148 -18.83 16.29 15.40
C TRP A 148 -19.85 16.10 14.29
N GLN A 149 -20.32 17.21 13.72
CA GLN A 149 -21.26 17.18 12.60
C GLN A 149 -20.66 17.90 11.40
N ALA A 150 -20.79 17.29 10.21
CA ALA A 150 -20.29 17.84 8.96
C ALA A 150 -21.22 17.46 7.80
N ARG A 151 -21.17 18.22 6.71
CA ARG A 151 -21.87 17.85 5.48
C ARG A 151 -21.32 16.60 4.84
N GLN A 152 -20.00 16.42 4.93
CA GLN A 152 -19.27 15.29 4.37
C GLN A 152 -18.09 14.95 5.30
N ALA A 153 -17.67 13.69 5.27
CA ALA A 153 -16.46 13.22 5.93
C ALA A 153 -15.62 12.36 4.98
N ILE A 154 -14.31 12.51 5.05
CA ILE A 154 -13.34 11.62 4.38
C ILE A 154 -12.80 10.68 5.43
N VAL A 155 -13.00 9.38 5.22
CA VAL A 155 -12.52 8.33 6.14
C VAL A 155 -11.20 7.77 5.60
N ALA A 156 -10.08 8.25 6.14
CA ALA A 156 -8.73 7.82 5.75
C ALA A 156 -8.21 6.76 6.75
N LEU A 157 -8.96 5.69 6.94
CA LEU A 157 -8.65 4.58 7.83
C LEU A 157 -8.44 3.30 7.01
N PRO A 158 -7.67 2.33 7.53
CA PRO A 158 -7.65 0.98 6.95
C PRO A 158 -9.06 0.43 6.80
N ALA A 159 -9.34 -0.30 5.71
CA ALA A 159 -10.68 -0.78 5.39
C ALA A 159 -11.35 -1.57 6.54
N TRP A 160 -10.58 -2.40 7.24
CA TRP A 160 -11.04 -3.19 8.38
C TRP A 160 -11.38 -2.34 9.62
N VAL A 161 -10.73 -1.19 9.82
CA VAL A 161 -11.09 -0.22 10.86
C VAL A 161 -12.33 0.56 10.44
N ALA A 162 -12.34 1.10 9.21
CA ALA A 162 -13.46 1.86 8.66
C ALA A 162 -14.77 1.06 8.73
N ALA A 163 -14.74 -0.23 8.36
CA ALA A 163 -15.91 -1.10 8.42
C ALA A 163 -16.45 -1.32 9.85
N ARG A 164 -15.64 -1.10 10.88
CA ARG A 164 -16.07 -1.23 12.28
C ARG A 164 -16.65 0.06 12.87
N VAL A 165 -16.14 1.21 12.42
CA VAL A 165 -16.56 2.50 12.96
C VAL A 165 -17.67 3.16 12.16
N ILE A 166 -17.86 2.81 10.90
CA ILE A 166 -18.97 3.31 10.07
C ILE A 166 -20.22 2.50 10.39
N GLU A 167 -21.27 3.19 10.81
CA GLU A 167 -22.57 2.57 10.96
C GLU A 167 -23.18 2.26 9.59
N SER A 168 -23.58 1.02 9.38
CA SER A 168 -24.08 0.54 8.08
C SER A 168 -23.08 0.77 6.93
N PRO A 169 -21.85 0.24 7.02
CA PRO A 169 -20.85 0.42 5.96
C PRO A 169 -21.34 -0.20 4.63
N PRO A 170 -20.99 0.40 3.48
CA PRO A 170 -21.31 -0.17 2.17
C PRO A 170 -20.81 -1.62 2.02
N GLU A 171 -21.56 -2.44 1.26
CA GLU A 171 -21.21 -3.85 1.07
C GLU A 171 -19.78 -4.05 0.53
N ALA A 172 -19.36 -3.22 -0.43
CA ALA A 172 -18.01 -3.26 -0.98
C ALA A 172 -16.92 -3.04 0.09
N LEU A 173 -17.19 -2.17 1.10
CA LEU A 173 -16.27 -1.95 2.21
C LEU A 173 -16.24 -3.17 3.16
N ARG A 174 -17.40 -3.78 3.45
CA ARG A 174 -17.48 -5.01 4.25
C ARG A 174 -16.70 -6.15 3.63
N GLN A 175 -16.89 -6.37 2.32
CA GLN A 175 -16.18 -7.40 1.56
C GLN A 175 -14.67 -7.15 1.56
N ARG A 176 -14.26 -5.90 1.35
CA ARG A 176 -12.84 -5.52 1.40
C ARG A 176 -12.23 -5.74 2.79
N ALA A 177 -12.98 -5.39 3.84
CA ALA A 177 -12.54 -5.55 5.22
C ALA A 177 -12.42 -7.03 5.66
N ALA A 178 -13.23 -7.92 5.08
CA ALA A 178 -13.20 -9.35 5.35
C ALA A 178 -12.10 -10.09 4.56
N SER A 179 -11.50 -9.45 3.54
CA SER A 179 -10.45 -10.07 2.75
C SER A 179 -9.15 -10.17 3.55
N PRO A 180 -8.49 -11.36 3.59
CA PRO A 180 -7.16 -11.50 4.21
C PRO A 180 -6.09 -10.58 3.62
N ARG A 181 -6.29 -10.13 2.37
CA ARG A 181 -5.43 -9.17 1.66
C ARG A 181 -5.65 -7.70 2.08
N ALA A 182 -6.55 -7.45 3.03
CA ALA A 182 -6.82 -6.11 3.55
C ALA A 182 -5.85 -5.67 4.67
N ALA A 183 -4.87 -6.48 4.99
CA ALA A 183 -3.91 -6.24 6.06
C ALA A 183 -2.61 -5.55 5.57
N GLY A 184 -2.53 -5.14 4.30
CA GLY A 184 -1.39 -4.41 3.73
C GLY A 184 -1.81 -3.06 3.20
#